data_124f510ed53f77d079f7503d5a5f7e3c
#
_entry.id   124f510ed53f77d079f7503d5a5f7e3c
#
_cell.length_a   1.000
_cell.length_b   1.000
_cell.length_c   1.000
_cell.angle_alpha   90.00
_cell.angle_beta   90.00
_cell.angle_gamma   90.00
#
_symmetry.space_group_name_H-M   'P 1'
#
loop_
_entity.id
_entity.type
_entity.pdbx_description
1 polymer ?
#
loop_
_entity_poly.entity_id
_entity_poly.type
_entity_poly.pdbx_seq_one_letter_code
_entity_poly.pdbx_strand_id
1 'polypeptide(L)'
;MIPRDFLDDLLSRIDIVMVIGSHIELKKKGANYSALCPFHEEKTPSFTVNSNKQFYHCFGCGVSGDAVSFLMKYRGQTFPQVLSDLAKQHGLVIPSNDNEKSVESKKNFIFKDRLKKSLVKAAKYYQKNLKNNQNAINYLKKRGISGKTALYFH
;
A
#
# COMPACT_ATOMS: atom_id res chain seq x y z
N MET A 1 3.52 -6.82 21.53
CA MET A 1 4.41 -7.44 20.50
C MET A 1 3.66 -8.63 19.94
N ILE A 2 3.62 -8.81 18.61
CA ILE A 2 2.93 -9.95 18.01
C ILE A 2 3.75 -11.21 18.30
N PRO A 3 3.16 -12.28 18.85
CA PRO A 3 3.87 -13.52 19.17
C PRO A 3 4.47 -14.16 17.90
N ARG A 4 5.66 -14.77 18.04
CA ARG A 4 6.33 -15.43 16.90
C ARG A 4 5.50 -16.59 16.37
N ASP A 5 4.96 -17.41 17.27
CA ASP A 5 4.13 -18.57 16.89
C ASP A 5 2.91 -18.17 16.05
N PHE A 6 2.31 -17.01 16.34
CA PHE A 6 1.24 -16.47 15.51
C PHE A 6 1.72 -16.03 14.13
N LEU A 7 2.91 -15.42 14.06
CA LEU A 7 3.51 -15.04 12.78
C LEU A 7 3.80 -16.25 11.92
N ASP A 8 4.37 -17.29 12.52
CA ASP A 8 4.72 -18.53 11.81
C ASP A 8 3.45 -19.24 11.32
N ASP A 9 2.39 -19.31 12.13
CA ASP A 9 1.08 -19.87 11.72
C ASP A 9 0.47 -19.04 10.57
N LEU A 10 0.44 -17.72 10.68
CA LEU A 10 -0.09 -16.85 9.65
C LEU A 10 0.69 -16.99 8.33
N LEU A 11 2.02 -16.95 8.40
CA LEU A 11 2.89 -17.05 7.22
C LEU A 11 2.79 -18.42 6.54
N SER A 12 2.57 -19.50 7.31
CA SER A 12 2.37 -20.85 6.77
C SER A 12 1.09 -21.01 5.94
N ARG A 13 0.09 -20.15 6.19
CA ARG A 13 -1.20 -20.13 5.47
C ARG A 13 -1.22 -19.21 4.27
N ILE A 14 -0.20 -18.37 4.10
CA ILE A 14 -0.12 -17.39 3.03
C ILE A 14 0.66 -17.97 1.86
N ASP A 15 0.05 -17.97 0.68
CA ASP A 15 0.75 -18.26 -0.57
C ASP A 15 1.13 -16.94 -1.24
N ILE A 16 2.43 -16.70 -1.41
CA ILE A 16 2.98 -15.51 -2.04
C ILE A 16 2.45 -15.31 -3.47
N VAL A 17 2.21 -16.40 -4.21
CA VAL A 17 1.70 -16.33 -5.59
C VAL A 17 0.27 -15.79 -5.60
N MET A 18 -0.56 -16.25 -4.65
CA MET A 18 -1.93 -15.75 -4.50
C MET A 18 -1.94 -14.29 -4.07
N VAL A 19 -1.10 -13.93 -3.10
CA VAL A 19 -1.01 -12.54 -2.61
C VAL A 19 -0.56 -11.61 -3.72
N ILE A 20 0.54 -11.90 -4.40
CA ILE A 20 1.07 -11.03 -5.46
C ILE A 20 0.15 -11.06 -6.68
N GLY A 21 -0.38 -12.22 -7.05
CA GLY A 21 -1.29 -12.39 -8.18
C GLY A 21 -2.61 -11.65 -8.06
N SER A 22 -3.05 -11.31 -6.83
CA SER A 22 -4.21 -10.44 -6.61
C SER A 22 -3.94 -8.96 -6.93
N HIS A 23 -2.68 -8.56 -7.17
CA HIS A 23 -2.26 -7.18 -7.42
C HIS A 23 -1.64 -6.96 -8.79
N ILE A 24 -0.91 -7.95 -9.30
CA ILE A 24 -0.24 -7.89 -10.60
C ILE A 24 -0.45 -9.19 -11.36
N GLU A 25 -0.44 -9.13 -12.69
CA GLU A 25 -0.57 -10.31 -13.55
C GLU A 25 0.71 -11.15 -13.51
N LEU A 26 0.63 -12.34 -12.92
CA LEU A 26 1.72 -13.31 -12.85
C LEU A 26 1.60 -14.34 -13.98
N LYS A 27 2.67 -14.50 -14.77
CA LYS A 27 2.76 -15.54 -15.81
C LYS A 27 3.65 -16.67 -15.34
N LYS A 28 3.15 -17.91 -15.38
CA LYS A 28 3.93 -19.07 -14.99
C LYS A 28 5.10 -19.30 -15.96
N LYS A 29 6.30 -19.46 -15.42
CA LYS A 29 7.53 -19.71 -16.18
C LYS A 29 8.33 -20.83 -15.50
N GLY A 30 8.06 -22.07 -15.90
CA GLY A 30 8.62 -23.25 -15.24
C GLY A 30 8.14 -23.40 -13.79
N ALA A 31 9.08 -23.50 -12.85
CA ALA A 31 8.81 -23.58 -11.40
C ALA A 31 8.51 -22.22 -10.75
N ASN A 32 8.69 -21.12 -11.48
CA ASN A 32 8.50 -19.77 -10.98
C ASN A 32 7.38 -19.05 -11.71
N TYR A 33 7.03 -17.87 -11.20
CA TYR A 33 6.15 -16.92 -11.88
C TYR A 33 6.94 -15.67 -12.24
N SER A 34 6.59 -15.02 -13.36
CA SER A 34 7.25 -13.82 -13.84
C SER A 34 6.23 -12.74 -14.14
N ALA A 35 6.59 -11.48 -13.89
CA ALA A 35 5.78 -10.30 -14.16
C ALA A 35 6.65 -9.09 -14.47
N LEU A 36 6.01 -8.01 -14.95
CA LEU A 36 6.60 -6.67 -14.92
C LEU A 36 6.67 -6.20 -13.46
N CYS A 37 7.76 -5.58 -13.07
CA CYS A 37 7.98 -5.13 -11.70
C CYS A 37 7.04 -3.96 -11.35
N PRO A 38 6.30 -4.02 -10.25
CA PRO A 38 5.44 -2.91 -9.85
C PRO A 38 6.21 -1.78 -9.14
N PHE A 39 7.50 -1.94 -8.92
CA PHE A 39 8.33 -0.99 -8.15
C PHE A 39 9.27 -0.16 -9.02
N HIS A 40 9.39 -0.47 -10.32
CA HIS A 40 10.11 0.34 -11.30
C HIS A 40 9.52 0.13 -12.70
N GLU A 41 9.72 1.08 -13.57
CA GLU A 41 9.26 0.99 -14.96
C GLU A 41 10.17 0.09 -15.79
N GLU A 42 9.59 -0.90 -16.45
CA GLU A 42 10.30 -1.81 -17.35
C GLU A 42 9.39 -2.31 -18.49
N LYS A 43 10.00 -2.70 -19.60
CA LYS A 43 9.27 -3.27 -20.75
C LYS A 43 9.38 -4.80 -20.82
N THR A 44 10.36 -5.38 -20.16
CA THR A 44 10.63 -6.82 -20.15
C THR A 44 10.47 -7.34 -18.73
N PRO A 45 9.75 -8.45 -18.50
CA PRO A 45 9.51 -8.98 -17.16
C PRO A 45 10.83 -9.38 -16.47
N SER A 46 11.12 -8.74 -15.34
CA SER A 46 12.28 -9.06 -14.48
C SER A 46 11.88 -9.42 -13.06
N PHE A 47 10.61 -9.28 -12.72
CA PHE A 47 10.08 -9.64 -11.41
C PHE A 47 9.74 -11.13 -11.38
N THR A 48 10.34 -11.86 -10.47
CA THR A 48 10.20 -13.33 -10.34
C THR A 48 9.68 -13.69 -8.97
N VAL A 49 8.70 -14.58 -8.91
CA VAL A 49 8.12 -15.14 -7.68
C VAL A 49 8.37 -16.63 -7.65
N ASN A 50 8.99 -17.12 -6.58
CA ASN A 50 9.23 -18.54 -6.36
C ASN A 50 8.24 -19.07 -5.34
N SER A 51 7.31 -19.94 -5.78
CA SER A 51 6.28 -20.52 -4.94
C SER A 51 6.85 -21.46 -3.86
N ASN A 52 7.90 -22.22 -4.17
CA ASN A 52 8.47 -23.16 -3.20
C ASN A 52 9.22 -22.45 -2.07
N LYS A 53 9.91 -21.35 -2.41
CA LYS A 53 10.68 -20.56 -1.43
C LYS A 53 9.84 -19.46 -0.78
N GLN A 54 8.59 -19.24 -1.22
CA GLN A 54 7.72 -18.16 -0.78
C GLN A 54 8.41 -16.79 -0.79
N PHE A 55 9.12 -16.50 -1.90
CA PHE A 55 10.00 -15.36 -2.03
C PHE A 55 9.90 -14.74 -3.42
N TYR A 56 9.97 -13.41 -3.51
CA TYR A 56 10.08 -12.71 -4.78
C TYR A 56 11.42 -11.97 -4.91
N HIS A 57 11.88 -11.82 -6.13
CA HIS A 57 13.06 -11.03 -6.47
C HIS A 57 12.87 -10.35 -7.83
N CYS A 58 13.24 -9.10 -7.93
CA CYS A 58 13.31 -8.37 -9.18
C CYS A 58 14.76 -8.25 -9.65
N PHE A 59 15.08 -8.81 -10.80
CA PHE A 59 16.41 -8.73 -11.38
C PHE A 59 16.74 -7.36 -12.02
N GLY A 60 15.71 -6.49 -12.20
CA GLY A 60 15.89 -5.13 -12.69
C GLY A 60 16.32 -4.14 -11.61
N CYS A 61 15.56 -4.04 -10.53
CA CYS A 61 15.81 -3.06 -9.45
C CYS A 61 16.35 -3.68 -8.16
N GLY A 62 16.55 -5.00 -8.08
CA GLY A 62 17.07 -5.69 -6.90
C GLY A 62 16.11 -5.82 -5.72
N VAL A 63 14.88 -5.31 -5.83
CA VAL A 63 13.89 -5.46 -4.76
C VAL A 63 13.54 -6.92 -4.54
N SER A 64 13.45 -7.32 -3.28
CA SER A 64 13.17 -8.71 -2.91
C SER A 64 12.46 -8.79 -1.56
N GLY A 65 11.86 -9.94 -1.27
CA GLY A 65 11.20 -10.20 0.00
C GLY A 65 10.12 -11.29 -0.07
N ASP A 66 9.38 -11.42 1.01
CA ASP A 66 8.22 -12.28 1.18
C ASP A 66 6.89 -11.57 0.85
N ALA A 67 5.77 -12.25 1.05
CA ALA A 67 4.43 -11.71 0.80
C ALA A 67 4.15 -10.44 1.66
N VAL A 68 4.60 -10.42 2.90
CA VAL A 68 4.40 -9.27 3.80
C VAL A 68 5.21 -8.07 3.33
N SER A 69 6.46 -8.27 3.01
CA SER A 69 7.36 -7.23 2.47
C SER A 69 6.84 -6.65 1.16
N PHE A 70 6.25 -7.50 0.30
CA PHE A 70 5.60 -7.06 -0.93
C PHE A 70 4.43 -6.11 -0.62
N LEU A 71 3.50 -6.53 0.25
CA LEU A 71 2.34 -5.71 0.61
C LEU A 71 2.71 -4.39 1.28
N MET A 72 3.72 -4.43 2.16
CA MET A 72 4.25 -3.21 2.80
C MET A 72 4.73 -2.19 1.74
N LYS A 73 5.51 -2.64 0.77
CA LYS A 73 6.04 -1.78 -0.30
C LYS A 73 4.97 -1.37 -1.30
N TYR A 74 4.12 -2.30 -1.73
CA TYR A 74 3.12 -2.07 -2.77
C TYR A 74 1.99 -1.16 -2.31
N ARG A 75 1.50 -1.35 -1.07
CA ARG A 75 0.40 -0.57 -0.49
C ARG A 75 0.87 0.59 0.39
N GLY A 76 2.17 0.72 0.66
CA GLY A 76 2.70 1.71 1.59
C GLY A 76 2.22 1.51 3.03
N GLN A 77 1.93 0.26 3.41
CA GLN A 77 1.41 -0.08 4.74
C GLN A 77 2.54 -0.43 5.70
N THR A 78 2.28 -0.24 7.00
CA THR A 78 3.19 -0.70 8.05
C THR A 78 3.02 -2.19 8.31
N PHE A 79 4.05 -2.85 8.84
CA PHE A 79 4.03 -4.26 9.18
C PHE A 79 2.80 -4.69 10.01
N PRO A 80 2.40 -3.99 11.09
CA PRO A 80 1.20 -4.36 11.84
C PRO A 80 -0.10 -4.24 11.04
N GLN A 81 -0.18 -3.29 10.10
CA GLN A 81 -1.35 -3.12 9.25
C GLN A 81 -1.50 -4.28 8.27
N VAL A 82 -0.39 -4.66 7.59
CA VAL A 82 -0.37 -5.80 6.68
C VAL A 82 -0.76 -7.09 7.40
N LEU A 83 -0.17 -7.34 8.58
CA LEU A 83 -0.50 -8.53 9.37
C LEU A 83 -1.97 -8.54 9.80
N SER A 84 -2.54 -7.39 10.17
CA SER A 84 -3.96 -7.30 10.54
C SER A 84 -4.87 -7.62 9.36
N ASP A 85 -4.52 -7.15 8.16
CA ASP A 85 -5.31 -7.40 6.95
C ASP A 85 -5.22 -8.87 6.53
N LEU A 86 -4.02 -9.46 6.56
CA LEU A 86 -3.81 -10.87 6.24
C LEU A 86 -4.48 -11.79 7.25
N ALA A 87 -4.37 -11.50 8.55
CA ALA A 87 -5.05 -12.27 9.60
C ALA A 87 -6.56 -12.28 9.39
N LYS A 88 -7.17 -11.13 9.09
CA LYS A 88 -8.61 -11.05 8.78
C LYS A 88 -9.00 -11.89 7.56
N GLN A 89 -8.20 -11.84 6.50
CA GLN A 89 -8.44 -12.62 5.27
C GLN A 89 -8.40 -14.13 5.52
N HIS A 90 -7.55 -14.57 6.46
CA HIS A 90 -7.41 -15.98 6.82
C HIS A 90 -8.23 -16.39 8.06
N GLY A 91 -9.13 -15.53 8.56
CA GLY A 91 -9.98 -15.80 9.71
C GLY A 91 -9.21 -15.98 11.04
N LEU A 92 -8.00 -15.42 11.11
CA LEU A 92 -7.17 -15.47 12.31
C LEU A 92 -7.37 -14.22 13.17
N VAL A 93 -7.43 -14.42 14.47
CA VAL A 93 -7.48 -13.31 15.44
C VAL A 93 -6.07 -13.09 15.97
N ILE A 94 -5.54 -11.88 15.78
CA ILE A 94 -4.23 -11.53 16.32
C ILE A 94 -4.32 -11.58 17.85
N PRO A 95 -3.50 -12.41 18.53
CA PRO A 95 -3.45 -12.39 19.99
C PRO A 95 -2.98 -11.03 20.45
N SER A 96 -3.88 -10.22 20.95
CA SER A 96 -3.54 -8.95 21.56
C SER A 96 -3.22 -9.20 23.04
N ASN A 97 -1.99 -8.91 23.44
CA ASN A 97 -1.72 -8.67 24.87
C ASN A 97 -2.43 -7.36 25.22
N ASP A 98 -3.76 -7.48 25.41
CA ASP A 98 -4.63 -6.35 25.74
C ASP A 98 -4.38 -5.98 27.20
N ASN A 99 -3.66 -4.89 27.41
CA ASN A 99 -4.09 -3.96 28.49
C ASN A 99 -3.51 -2.54 28.38
N GLU A 100 -2.49 -2.24 27.56
CA GLU A 100 -1.99 -0.84 27.52
C GLU A 100 -1.82 -0.22 26.12
N LYS A 101 -1.60 -1.03 25.07
CA LYS A 101 -1.36 -0.50 23.72
C LYS A 101 -2.61 -0.25 22.87
N SER A 102 -3.77 -0.81 23.28
CA SER A 102 -5.02 -0.64 22.52
C SER A 102 -5.58 0.79 22.63
N VAL A 103 -5.36 1.47 23.73
CA VAL A 103 -5.86 2.84 23.95
C VAL A 103 -5.05 3.86 23.15
N GLU A 104 -3.73 3.69 23.10
CA GLU A 104 -2.84 4.60 22.38
C GLU A 104 -2.92 4.42 20.85
N SER A 105 -3.03 3.17 20.38
CA SER A 105 -3.25 2.90 18.97
C SER A 105 -4.62 3.37 18.48
N LYS A 106 -5.68 3.22 19.29
CA LYS A 106 -7.02 3.78 19.02
C LYS A 106 -6.99 5.32 19.02
N LYS A 107 -6.30 5.96 19.98
CA LYS A 107 -6.11 7.42 20.00
C LYS A 107 -5.37 7.90 18.74
N ASN A 108 -4.29 7.25 18.36
CA ASN A 108 -3.52 7.58 17.15
C ASN A 108 -4.33 7.35 15.86
N PHE A 109 -5.15 6.31 15.80
CA PHE A 109 -6.06 6.07 14.68
C PHE A 109 -7.13 7.16 14.57
N ILE A 110 -7.79 7.49 15.69
CA ILE A 110 -8.79 8.55 15.75
C ILE A 110 -8.17 9.90 15.39
N PHE A 111 -6.96 10.18 15.86
CA PHE A 111 -6.23 11.41 15.56
C PHE A 111 -5.89 11.51 14.05
N LYS A 112 -5.39 10.44 13.44
CA LYS A 112 -5.11 10.38 12.00
C LYS A 112 -6.39 10.53 11.15
N ASP A 113 -7.50 9.92 11.56
CA ASP A 113 -8.78 10.06 10.89
C ASP A 113 -9.31 11.51 10.96
N ARG A 114 -9.18 12.15 12.13
CA ARG A 114 -9.50 13.58 12.30
C ARG A 114 -8.65 14.48 11.41
N LEU A 115 -7.33 14.20 11.34
CA LEU A 115 -6.41 14.93 10.47
C LEU A 115 -6.81 14.79 8.99
N LYS A 116 -7.09 13.57 8.53
CA LYS A 116 -7.56 13.33 7.15
C LYS A 116 -8.86 14.10 6.86
N LYS A 117 -9.82 14.05 7.76
CA LYS A 117 -11.09 14.79 7.61
C LYS A 117 -10.87 16.31 7.56
N SER A 118 -9.93 16.82 8.35
CA SER A 118 -9.57 18.25 8.34
C SER A 118 -8.88 18.66 7.03
N LEU A 119 -7.97 17.83 6.52
CA LEU A 119 -7.32 18.06 5.23
C LEU A 119 -8.31 18.06 4.07
N VAL A 120 -9.27 17.12 4.06
CA VAL A 120 -10.34 17.09 3.04
C VAL A 120 -11.22 18.34 3.12
N LYS A 121 -11.55 18.81 4.33
CA LYS A 121 -12.30 20.07 4.49
C LYS A 121 -11.51 21.28 3.98
N ALA A 122 -10.21 21.35 4.30
CA ALA A 122 -9.34 22.41 3.83
C ALA A 122 -9.20 22.39 2.30
N ALA A 123 -8.99 21.21 1.70
CA ALA A 123 -8.94 21.07 0.25
C ALA A 123 -10.21 21.58 -0.43
N LYS A 124 -11.40 21.15 0.05
CA LYS A 124 -12.70 21.64 -0.45
C LYS A 124 -12.85 23.16 -0.31
N TYR A 125 -12.41 23.72 0.82
CA TYR A 125 -12.43 25.16 1.04
C TYR A 125 -11.56 25.92 0.03
N TYR A 126 -10.33 25.46 -0.17
CA TYR A 126 -9.42 26.09 -1.16
C TYR A 126 -9.93 25.93 -2.59
N GLN A 127 -10.49 24.77 -2.95
CA GLN A 127 -11.08 24.56 -4.27
C GLN A 127 -12.25 25.53 -4.54
N LYS A 128 -13.13 25.72 -3.55
CA LYS A 128 -14.25 26.67 -3.66
C LYS A 128 -13.75 28.10 -3.83
N ASN A 129 -12.74 28.50 -3.04
CA ASN A 129 -12.17 29.83 -3.13
C ASN A 129 -11.40 30.08 -4.42
N LEU A 130 -10.69 29.07 -4.92
CA LEU A 130 -9.98 29.15 -6.20
C LEU A 130 -10.93 29.41 -7.36
N LYS A 131 -12.08 28.72 -7.41
CA LYS A 131 -13.10 28.91 -8.46
C LYS A 131 -13.64 30.35 -8.50
N ASN A 132 -13.66 31.03 -7.36
CA ASN A 132 -14.18 32.39 -7.22
C ASN A 132 -13.08 33.48 -7.25
N ASN A 133 -11.80 33.10 -7.38
CA ASN A 133 -10.68 34.03 -7.36
C ASN A 133 -10.03 34.13 -8.76
N GLN A 134 -10.45 35.13 -9.53
CA GLN A 134 -9.96 35.34 -10.90
C GLN A 134 -8.44 35.62 -10.95
N ASN A 135 -7.88 36.28 -9.95
CA ASN A 135 -6.45 36.55 -9.89
C ASN A 135 -5.63 35.26 -9.74
N ALA A 136 -6.08 34.36 -8.86
CA ALA A 136 -5.45 33.05 -8.69
C ALA A 136 -5.57 32.18 -9.95
N ILE A 137 -6.73 32.19 -10.60
CA ILE A 137 -6.93 31.47 -11.87
C ILE A 137 -6.01 32.01 -12.95
N ASN A 138 -5.91 33.33 -13.10
CA ASN A 138 -5.04 33.97 -14.09
C ASN A 138 -3.55 33.66 -13.82
N TYR A 139 -3.14 33.64 -12.56
CA TYR A 139 -1.79 33.25 -12.17
C TYR A 139 -1.47 31.82 -12.55
N LEU A 140 -2.38 30.85 -12.28
CA LEU A 140 -2.19 29.45 -12.65
C LEU A 140 -2.13 29.26 -14.17
N LYS A 141 -3.02 29.95 -14.92
CA LYS A 141 -3.01 29.94 -16.40
C LYS A 141 -1.69 30.48 -16.94
N LYS A 142 -1.17 31.56 -16.38
CA LYS A 142 0.12 32.16 -16.78
C LYS A 142 1.29 31.19 -16.56
N ARG A 143 1.17 30.28 -15.58
CA ARG A 143 2.14 29.21 -15.32
C ARG A 143 1.91 27.94 -16.15
N GLY A 144 0.99 27.94 -17.08
CA GLY A 144 0.69 26.80 -17.94
C GLY A 144 -0.18 25.70 -17.30
N ILE A 145 -0.76 25.97 -16.12
CA ILE A 145 -1.64 25.01 -15.43
C ILE A 145 -3.05 25.16 -15.98
N SER A 146 -3.50 24.12 -16.70
CA SER A 146 -4.87 24.06 -17.22
C SER A 146 -5.86 23.63 -16.15
N GLY A 147 -7.16 23.91 -16.36
CA GLY A 147 -8.22 23.42 -15.48
C GLY A 147 -8.26 21.87 -15.39
N LYS A 148 -7.91 21.16 -16.48
CA LYS A 148 -7.77 19.69 -16.48
C LYS A 148 -6.61 19.23 -15.60
N THR A 149 -5.48 19.91 -15.69
CA THR A 149 -4.30 19.64 -14.84
C THR A 149 -4.62 19.86 -13.37
N ALA A 150 -5.28 21.00 -13.05
CA ALA A 150 -5.67 21.30 -11.68
C ALA A 150 -6.67 20.27 -11.09
N LEU A 151 -7.55 19.70 -11.90
CA LEU A 151 -8.47 18.63 -11.48
C LEU A 151 -7.79 17.29 -11.23
N TYR A 152 -6.68 17.02 -11.92
CA TYR A 152 -5.94 15.75 -11.77
C TYR A 152 -5.19 15.65 -10.44
N PHE A 153 -4.77 16.78 -9.87
CA PHE A 153 -4.00 16.85 -8.62
C PHE A 153 -4.89 17.06 -7.37
N HIS A 154 -6.10 16.53 -7.37
CA HIS A 154 -7.03 16.60 -6.23
C HIS A 154 -7.02 15.38 -5.36
#